data_32e6e91ad1ed646aea2170952db1088f
#
_entry.id   32e6e91ad1ed646aea2170952db1088f
#
_cell.length_a   1.000
_cell.length_b   1.000
_cell.length_c   1.000
_cell.angle_alpha   90.00
_cell.angle_beta   90.00
_cell.angle_gamma   90.00
#
_symmetry.space_group_name_H-M   'P 1'
#
loop_
_entity.id
_entity.type
_entity.pdbx_description
1 polymer ?
#
loop_
_entity_poly.entity_id
_entity_poly.type
_entity_poly.pdbx_seq_one_letter_code
_entity_poly.pdbx_strand_id
1 'polypeptide(L)'
;MAGFLAVGCDEPGNGGSRRHGKPDASENSAVLRPDIFISAPNTLEGCVGLYTYDSLNIAFDNLDVDKGRKIFATKTSAFAYLRMHNKDIVLHYDKAGSGKVDDKTTREVYRGGEYTAILITHSLQEQGEAVWLAGTLEIIRGDKHFKIKVRGLSGC
;
A
#
# COMPACT_ATOMS: atom_id res chain seq x y z
N MET A 1 52.98 -60.05 27.86
CA MET A 1 53.50 -58.89 27.17
C MET A 1 52.33 -58.22 26.48
N ALA A 2 51.96 -57.08 27.03
CA ALA A 2 50.70 -56.47 26.75
C ALA A 2 50.78 -55.51 25.49
N GLY A 3 49.86 -55.68 24.54
CA GLY A 3 49.65 -54.80 23.47
C GLY A 3 48.35 -54.00 23.71
N PHE A 4 48.49 -52.71 23.95
CA PHE A 4 47.33 -51.78 24.04
C PHE A 4 46.90 -51.33 22.66
N LEU A 5 45.65 -51.62 22.30
CA LEU A 5 44.98 -51.06 21.14
C LEU A 5 44.23 -49.81 21.62
N ALA A 6 44.65 -48.66 21.12
CA ALA A 6 43.89 -47.41 21.27
C ALA A 6 42.77 -47.37 20.23
N VAL A 7 41.52 -47.30 20.70
CA VAL A 7 40.36 -47.07 19.85
C VAL A 7 40.15 -45.58 19.80
N GLY A 8 40.34 -45.01 18.60
CA GLY A 8 39.98 -43.63 18.29
C GLY A 8 38.47 -43.52 18.12
N CYS A 9 37.83 -42.66 18.91
CA CYS A 9 36.47 -42.25 18.68
C CYS A 9 36.43 -41.16 17.61
N ASP A 10 35.90 -41.46 16.45
CA ASP A 10 35.51 -40.45 15.46
C ASP A 10 34.18 -39.80 15.90
N GLU A 11 34.25 -38.53 16.19
CA GLU A 11 33.05 -37.71 16.35
C GLU A 11 32.49 -37.35 14.95
N PRO A 12 31.22 -37.60 14.67
CA PRO A 12 30.60 -37.06 13.45
C PRO A 12 30.34 -35.59 13.62
N GLY A 13 31.08 -34.77 12.87
CA GLY A 13 30.87 -33.35 12.75
C GLY A 13 29.45 -33.04 12.28
N ASN A 14 28.67 -32.45 13.17
CA ASN A 14 27.34 -31.92 12.88
C ASN A 14 27.50 -30.61 12.06
N GLY A 15 27.56 -30.77 10.74
CA GLY A 15 27.52 -29.67 9.78
C GLY A 15 26.12 -29.03 9.75
N GLY A 16 25.82 -28.19 10.73
CA GLY A 16 24.63 -27.35 10.69
C GLY A 16 24.69 -26.37 9.51
N SER A 17 24.13 -26.76 8.39
CA SER A 17 23.85 -25.87 7.27
C SER A 17 22.84 -24.83 7.74
N ARG A 18 23.33 -23.66 8.10
CA ARG A 18 22.50 -22.47 8.29
C ARG A 18 21.95 -22.10 6.91
N ARG A 19 20.74 -22.55 6.64
CA ARG A 19 19.96 -22.01 5.53
C ARG A 19 19.74 -20.53 5.83
N HIS A 20 20.43 -19.67 5.13
CA HIS A 20 20.09 -18.28 5.03
C HIS A 20 18.75 -18.24 4.32
N GLY A 21 17.67 -18.17 5.11
CA GLY A 21 16.34 -17.93 4.59
C GLY A 21 16.37 -16.59 3.87
N LYS A 22 16.08 -16.59 2.56
CA LYS A 22 15.72 -15.38 1.86
C LYS A 22 14.62 -14.71 2.68
N PRO A 23 14.71 -13.39 2.97
CA PRO A 23 13.60 -12.69 3.60
C PRO A 23 12.37 -12.89 2.74
N ASP A 24 11.33 -13.42 3.33
CA ASP A 24 10.06 -13.66 2.64
C ASP A 24 9.55 -12.34 2.05
N ALA A 25 9.14 -12.37 0.77
CA ALA A 25 8.53 -11.23 0.10
C ALA A 25 7.31 -10.66 0.87
N SER A 26 6.68 -11.46 1.74
CA SER A 26 5.59 -11.07 2.61
C SER A 26 6.01 -10.10 3.73
N GLU A 27 7.19 -10.25 4.32
CA GLU A 27 7.69 -9.32 5.36
C GLU A 27 8.01 -7.95 4.78
N ASN A 28 8.58 -7.91 3.58
CA ASN A 28 8.84 -6.64 2.87
C ASN A 28 7.56 -5.93 2.45
N SER A 29 6.49 -6.66 2.13
CA SER A 29 5.19 -6.11 1.79
C SER A 29 4.48 -5.53 3.02
N ALA A 30 4.59 -6.15 4.20
CA ALA A 30 3.98 -5.68 5.44
C ALA A 30 4.53 -4.30 5.88
N VAL A 31 5.80 -4.01 5.60
CA VAL A 31 6.45 -2.73 5.93
C VAL A 31 5.86 -1.54 5.16
N LEU A 32 5.34 -1.76 3.93
CA LEU A 32 4.75 -0.71 3.09
C LEU A 32 3.23 -0.70 3.09
N ARG A 33 2.60 -1.52 3.91
CA ARG A 33 1.14 -1.55 4.02
C ARG A 33 0.64 -0.29 4.71
N PRO A 34 -0.24 0.50 4.06
CA PRO A 34 -0.83 1.68 4.69
C PRO A 34 -1.67 1.32 5.91
N ASP A 35 -1.58 2.15 6.94
CA ASP A 35 -2.46 2.06 8.10
C ASP A 35 -3.87 2.53 7.74
N ILE A 36 -4.85 1.95 8.41
CA ILE A 36 -6.24 2.39 8.29
C ILE A 36 -6.43 3.64 9.15
N PHE A 37 -7.09 4.65 8.59
CA PHE A 37 -7.56 5.83 9.31
C PHE A 37 -9.05 6.07 9.06
N ILE A 38 -9.71 6.74 9.98
CA ILE A 38 -11.15 7.07 9.88
C ILE A 38 -11.32 8.53 9.48
N SER A 39 -10.78 9.45 10.25
CA SER A 39 -10.85 10.87 9.93
C SER A 39 -9.68 11.30 9.05
N ALA A 40 -9.98 11.89 7.92
CA ALA A 40 -8.99 12.52 7.06
C ALA A 40 -8.62 13.92 7.58
N PRO A 41 -7.44 14.46 7.21
CA PRO A 41 -7.05 15.81 7.62
C PRO A 41 -8.06 16.86 7.12
N ASN A 42 -8.28 17.91 7.91
CA ASN A 42 -9.17 19.04 7.56
C ASN A 42 -8.76 19.79 6.28
N THR A 43 -7.56 19.54 5.77
CA THR A 43 -7.08 20.09 4.49
C THR A 43 -7.71 19.44 3.27
N LEU A 44 -8.44 18.33 3.43
CA LEU A 44 -9.17 17.64 2.38
C LEU A 44 -10.57 18.24 2.20
N GLU A 45 -10.63 19.49 1.79
CA GLU A 45 -11.87 20.18 1.42
C GLU A 45 -12.02 20.26 -0.10
N GLY A 46 -13.25 20.22 -0.60
CA GLY A 46 -13.58 20.29 -2.03
C GLY A 46 -13.62 18.93 -2.70
N CYS A 47 -13.05 18.81 -3.89
CA CYS A 47 -13.03 17.57 -4.64
C CYS A 47 -12.02 16.58 -4.04
N VAL A 48 -12.52 15.48 -3.51
CA VAL A 48 -11.73 14.48 -2.80
C VAL A 48 -11.92 13.10 -3.40
N GLY A 49 -10.90 12.26 -3.25
CA GLY A 49 -10.99 10.83 -3.46
C GLY A 49 -10.69 10.10 -2.15
N LEU A 50 -11.50 9.14 -1.80
CA LEU A 50 -11.38 8.36 -0.57
C LEU A 50 -11.31 6.89 -0.93
N TYR A 51 -10.28 6.19 -0.47
CA TYR A 51 -10.00 4.81 -0.87
C TYR A 51 -9.79 3.91 0.34
N THR A 52 -10.31 2.70 0.23
CA THR A 52 -10.21 1.65 1.24
C THR A 52 -9.70 0.35 0.63
N TYR A 53 -9.28 -0.59 1.45
CA TYR A 53 -9.00 -1.95 0.99
C TYR A 53 -10.24 -2.59 0.39
N ASP A 54 -10.15 -3.13 -0.80
CA ASP A 54 -11.26 -3.86 -1.43
C ASP A 54 -11.72 -5.04 -0.56
N SER A 55 -10.79 -5.71 0.11
CA SER A 55 -11.05 -6.82 1.03
C SER A 55 -11.94 -6.50 2.23
N LEU A 56 -12.02 -5.22 2.65
CA LEU A 56 -12.92 -4.80 3.73
C LEU A 56 -14.38 -4.74 3.32
N ASN A 57 -14.66 -4.77 2.02
CA ASN A 57 -16.00 -4.75 1.44
C ASN A 57 -16.91 -3.64 2.00
N ILE A 58 -16.34 -2.47 2.25
CA ILE A 58 -17.07 -1.30 2.73
C ILE A 58 -17.98 -0.80 1.61
N ALA A 59 -19.26 -0.58 1.92
CA ALA A 59 -20.19 0.04 0.98
C ALA A 59 -19.78 1.48 0.69
N PHE A 60 -19.95 1.94 -0.53
CA PHE A 60 -19.56 3.30 -0.94
C PHE A 60 -20.22 4.40 -0.09
N ASP A 61 -21.47 4.20 0.31
CA ASP A 61 -22.21 5.14 1.17
C ASP A 61 -21.63 5.28 2.59
N ASN A 62 -20.80 4.33 3.01
CA ASN A 62 -20.11 4.34 4.30
C ASN A 62 -18.70 4.93 4.22
N LEU A 63 -18.29 5.43 3.08
CA LEU A 63 -17.00 6.07 2.86
C LEU A 63 -17.18 7.58 2.78
N ASP A 64 -16.68 8.30 3.79
CA ASP A 64 -16.78 9.74 3.93
C ASP A 64 -15.47 10.29 4.53
N VAL A 65 -15.28 11.60 4.50
CA VAL A 65 -14.10 12.25 5.08
C VAL A 65 -13.92 11.91 6.54
N ASP A 66 -15.02 11.90 7.31
CA ASP A 66 -15.02 11.69 8.77
C ASP A 66 -15.45 10.29 9.22
N LYS A 67 -15.81 9.42 8.30
CA LYS A 67 -16.22 8.05 8.62
C LYS A 67 -15.73 7.04 7.59
N GLY A 68 -15.78 5.77 7.97
CA GLY A 68 -15.30 4.67 7.13
C GLY A 68 -13.79 4.47 7.22
N ARG A 69 -13.38 3.25 7.01
CA ARG A 69 -12.00 2.80 7.08
C ARG A 69 -11.26 3.12 5.78
N LYS A 70 -10.45 4.16 5.78
CA LYS A 70 -9.66 4.59 4.63
C LYS A 70 -8.19 4.22 4.78
N ILE A 71 -7.50 4.06 3.67
CA ILE A 71 -6.05 3.87 3.61
C ILE A 71 -5.37 4.95 2.78
N PHE A 72 -6.13 5.63 1.94
CA PHE A 72 -5.62 6.66 1.04
C PHE A 72 -6.72 7.70 0.79
N ALA A 73 -6.36 8.96 0.86
CA ALA A 73 -7.27 10.06 0.56
C ALA A 73 -6.57 11.08 -0.31
N THR A 74 -7.26 11.61 -1.31
CA THR A 74 -6.70 12.57 -2.25
C THR A 74 -7.50 13.85 -2.27
N LYS A 75 -6.83 14.98 -2.44
CA LYS A 75 -7.40 16.21 -2.98
C LYS A 75 -7.07 16.23 -4.46
N THR A 76 -8.08 16.23 -5.30
CA THR A 76 -7.95 16.04 -6.75
C THR A 76 -6.87 16.93 -7.35
N SER A 77 -5.91 16.32 -8.04
CA SER A 77 -4.79 16.98 -8.73
C SER A 77 -3.94 17.92 -7.85
N ALA A 78 -3.93 17.72 -6.54
CA ALA A 78 -3.13 18.51 -5.60
C ALA A 78 -2.22 17.65 -4.73
N PHE A 79 -2.79 16.90 -3.83
CA PHE A 79 -2.02 16.04 -2.93
C PHE A 79 -2.79 14.79 -2.51
N ALA A 80 -2.06 13.84 -1.92
CA ALA A 80 -2.63 12.66 -1.30
C ALA A 80 -2.14 12.54 0.14
N TYR A 81 -2.95 11.88 0.94
CA TYR A 81 -2.70 11.58 2.33
C TYR A 81 -2.75 10.08 2.56
N LEU A 82 -1.76 9.58 3.27
CA LEU A 82 -1.75 8.21 3.79
C LEU A 82 -1.09 8.18 5.17
N ARG A 83 -1.31 7.10 5.89
CA ARG A 83 -0.67 6.86 7.18
C ARG A 83 0.19 5.61 7.10
N MET A 84 1.44 5.72 7.51
CA MET A 84 2.41 4.64 7.54
C MET A 84 3.09 4.60 8.92
N HIS A 85 3.03 3.47 9.59
CA HIS A 85 3.63 3.30 10.93
C HIS A 85 3.20 4.40 11.92
N ASN A 86 1.89 4.71 11.94
CA ASN A 86 1.28 5.79 12.74
C ASN A 86 1.78 7.20 12.43
N LYS A 87 2.43 7.40 11.29
CA LYS A 87 2.86 8.71 10.81
C LYS A 87 2.04 9.13 9.60
N ASP A 88 1.59 10.37 9.63
CA ASP A 88 0.88 10.99 8.53
C ASP A 88 1.86 11.42 7.45
N ILE A 89 1.60 11.02 6.22
CA ILE A 89 2.42 11.30 5.07
C ILE A 89 1.60 12.04 4.04
N VAL A 90 2.11 13.16 3.57
CA VAL A 90 1.52 13.95 2.49
C VAL A 90 2.38 13.78 1.24
N LEU A 91 1.72 13.39 0.15
CA LEU A 91 2.33 13.25 -1.17
C LEU A 91 1.76 14.30 -2.11
N HIS A 92 2.57 14.82 -3.00
CA HIS A 92 2.15 15.82 -3.97
C HIS A 92 1.86 15.18 -5.33
N TYR A 93 0.84 15.68 -6.00
CA TYR A 93 0.44 15.21 -7.32
C TYR A 93 1.54 15.43 -8.36
N ASP A 94 1.92 14.36 -9.03
CA ASP A 94 2.87 14.38 -10.15
C ASP A 94 2.10 14.40 -11.48
N LYS A 95 1.92 15.58 -12.03
CA LYS A 95 1.19 15.77 -13.29
C LYS A 95 1.84 15.02 -14.46
N ALA A 96 3.17 14.94 -14.50
CA ALA A 96 3.89 14.29 -15.60
C ALA A 96 3.68 12.77 -15.60
N GLY A 97 3.55 12.17 -14.41
CA GLY A 97 3.29 10.73 -14.25
C GLY A 97 1.82 10.33 -14.31
N SER A 98 0.91 11.29 -14.33
CA SER A 98 -0.53 11.10 -14.21
C SER A 98 -1.26 11.35 -15.52
N GLY A 99 -2.43 10.75 -15.70
CA GLY A 99 -3.28 10.96 -16.86
C GLY A 99 -4.33 9.88 -17.06
N LYS A 100 -5.12 10.04 -18.09
CA LYS A 100 -6.07 9.03 -18.52
C LYS A 100 -5.33 7.86 -19.19
N VAL A 101 -5.70 6.64 -18.82
CA VAL A 101 -5.27 5.41 -19.50
C VAL A 101 -6.25 5.09 -20.63
N ASP A 102 -7.53 5.24 -20.36
CA ASP A 102 -8.65 5.15 -21.32
C ASP A 102 -9.83 6.00 -20.83
N ASP A 103 -11.00 5.90 -21.48
CA ASP A 103 -12.18 6.73 -21.15
C ASP A 103 -12.69 6.54 -19.72
N LYS A 104 -12.43 5.39 -19.11
CA LYS A 104 -12.91 5.05 -17.76
C LYS A 104 -11.80 4.85 -16.74
N THR A 105 -10.56 4.77 -17.18
CA THR A 105 -9.41 4.44 -16.32
C THR A 105 -8.46 5.61 -16.24
N THR A 106 -8.11 5.97 -15.00
CA THR A 106 -7.17 7.06 -14.70
C THR A 106 -5.99 6.52 -13.91
N ARG A 107 -4.83 7.03 -14.21
CA ARG A 107 -3.59 6.81 -13.46
C ARG A 107 -3.19 8.11 -12.77
N GLU A 108 -3.04 8.07 -11.46
CA GLU A 108 -2.59 9.21 -10.66
C GLU A 108 -1.33 8.82 -9.91
N VAL A 109 -0.33 9.68 -9.97
CA VAL A 109 0.95 9.51 -9.28
C VAL A 109 1.11 10.63 -8.28
N TYR A 110 1.51 10.26 -7.07
CA TYR A 110 1.80 11.18 -5.97
C TYR A 110 3.18 10.89 -5.41
N ARG A 111 3.96 11.91 -5.13
CA ARG A 111 5.33 11.78 -4.63
C ARG A 111 5.56 12.67 -3.41
N GLY A 112 6.28 12.16 -2.45
CA GLY A 112 6.69 12.93 -1.27
C GLY A 112 7.64 12.16 -0.37
N GLY A 113 8.72 12.83 0.07
CA GLY A 113 9.75 12.19 0.86
C GLY A 113 10.33 10.97 0.15
N GLU A 114 10.30 9.83 0.80
CA GLU A 114 10.80 8.55 0.28
C GLU A 114 9.71 7.74 -0.47
N TYR A 115 8.46 8.23 -0.49
CA TYR A 115 7.31 7.48 -0.99
C TYR A 115 6.84 7.96 -2.36
N THR A 116 6.43 7.01 -3.16
CA THR A 116 5.61 7.23 -4.36
C THR A 116 4.36 6.38 -4.24
N ALA A 117 3.20 6.97 -4.51
CA ALA A 117 1.95 6.25 -4.63
C ALA A 117 1.44 6.32 -6.06
N ILE A 118 1.05 5.18 -6.61
CA ILE A 118 0.44 5.06 -7.93
C ILE A 118 -0.96 4.49 -7.75
N LEU A 119 -1.95 5.31 -8.08
CA LEU A 119 -3.36 4.95 -8.01
C LEU A 119 -3.89 4.78 -9.43
N ILE A 120 -4.34 3.59 -9.76
CA ILE A 120 -5.00 3.31 -11.04
C ILE A 120 -6.42 2.89 -10.74
N THR A 121 -7.39 3.68 -11.19
CA THR A 121 -8.80 3.45 -10.93
C THR A 121 -9.63 3.50 -12.19
N HIS A 122 -10.71 2.74 -12.20
CA HIS A 122 -11.74 2.81 -13.21
C HIS A 122 -13.08 3.13 -12.58
N SER A 123 -13.89 3.87 -13.31
CA SER A 123 -15.24 4.25 -12.90
C SER A 123 -16.19 3.05 -12.98
N LEU A 124 -16.89 2.79 -11.88
CA LEU A 124 -17.93 1.76 -11.80
C LEU A 124 -19.31 2.35 -12.04
N GLN A 125 -19.61 3.46 -11.37
CA GLN A 125 -20.92 4.11 -11.39
C GLN A 125 -20.77 5.57 -11.04
N GLU A 126 -21.54 6.42 -11.71
CA GLU A 126 -21.71 7.83 -11.40
C GLU A 126 -23.04 8.05 -10.70
N GLN A 127 -23.03 8.84 -9.64
CA GLN A 127 -24.22 9.22 -8.90
C GLN A 127 -24.13 10.69 -8.49
N GLY A 128 -24.77 11.57 -9.27
CA GLY A 128 -24.59 13.01 -9.10
C GLY A 128 -23.16 13.44 -9.36
N GLU A 129 -22.55 14.11 -8.37
CA GLU A 129 -21.15 14.54 -8.43
C GLU A 129 -20.16 13.49 -7.91
N ALA A 130 -20.67 12.38 -7.40
CA ALA A 130 -19.85 11.28 -6.88
C ALA A 130 -19.65 10.18 -7.93
N VAL A 131 -18.44 9.65 -7.96
CA VAL A 131 -18.05 8.53 -8.82
C VAL A 131 -17.53 7.40 -7.95
N TRP A 132 -18.09 6.23 -8.12
CA TRP A 132 -17.61 5.02 -7.47
C TRP A 132 -16.50 4.38 -8.30
N LEU A 133 -15.40 4.05 -7.65
CA LEU A 133 -14.16 3.63 -8.27
C LEU A 133 -13.71 2.27 -7.73
N ALA A 134 -13.06 1.51 -8.59
CA ALA A 134 -12.28 0.35 -8.18
C ALA A 134 -10.93 0.39 -8.91
N GLY A 135 -9.92 -0.21 -8.32
CA GLY A 135 -8.61 -0.25 -8.93
C GLY A 135 -7.52 -0.79 -8.02
N THR A 136 -6.33 -0.26 -8.20
CA THR A 136 -5.14 -0.64 -7.44
C THR A 136 -4.41 0.58 -6.90
N LEU A 137 -3.86 0.42 -5.71
CA LEU A 137 -2.92 1.35 -5.10
C LEU A 137 -1.58 0.66 -4.95
N GLU A 138 -0.53 1.26 -5.47
CA GLU A 138 0.85 0.82 -5.31
C GLU A 138 1.63 1.85 -4.51
N ILE A 139 2.24 1.42 -3.42
CA ILE A 139 3.15 2.23 -2.61
C ILE A 139 4.57 1.78 -2.88
N ILE A 140 5.45 2.71 -3.19
CA ILE A 140 6.85 2.46 -3.52
C ILE A 140 7.73 3.26 -2.56
N ARG A 141 8.75 2.59 -2.02
CA ARG A 141 9.80 3.20 -1.24
C ARG A 141 11.14 2.54 -1.60
N GLY A 142 11.97 3.23 -2.37
CA GLY A 142 13.20 2.67 -2.90
C GLY A 142 12.92 1.49 -3.83
N ASP A 143 13.46 0.32 -3.52
CA ASP A 143 13.26 -0.94 -4.23
C ASP A 143 12.06 -1.77 -3.72
N LYS A 144 11.37 -1.28 -2.69
CA LYS A 144 10.21 -1.95 -2.08
C LYS A 144 8.92 -1.48 -2.71
N HIS A 145 8.02 -2.42 -2.99
CA HIS A 145 6.72 -2.19 -3.60
C HIS A 145 5.64 -2.93 -2.80
N PHE A 146 4.52 -2.25 -2.60
CA PHE A 146 3.30 -2.85 -2.08
C PHE A 146 2.14 -2.47 -2.98
N LYS A 147 1.46 -3.45 -3.55
CA LYS A 147 0.33 -3.24 -4.46
C LYS A 147 -0.90 -3.96 -3.95
N ILE A 148 -2.04 -3.26 -3.90
CA ILE A 148 -3.28 -3.81 -3.37
C ILE A 148 -4.49 -3.30 -4.16
N LYS A 149 -5.53 -4.13 -4.19
CA LYS A 149 -6.83 -3.74 -4.71
C LYS A 149 -7.53 -2.79 -3.75
N VAL A 150 -8.07 -1.72 -4.31
CA VAL A 150 -8.82 -0.70 -3.60
C VAL A 150 -10.18 -0.46 -4.25
N ARG A 151 -11.10 0.04 -3.43
CA ARG A 151 -12.32 0.69 -3.89
C ARG A 151 -12.39 2.08 -3.32
N GLY A 152 -13.10 2.97 -3.97
CA GLY A 152 -13.15 4.35 -3.53
C GLY A 152 -14.34 5.12 -4.05
N LEU A 153 -14.43 6.31 -3.51
CA LEU A 153 -15.40 7.32 -3.87
C LEU A 153 -14.65 8.59 -4.20
N SER A 154 -14.95 9.18 -5.35
CA SER A 154 -14.45 10.50 -5.72
C SER A 154 -15.62 11.43 -5.95
N GLY A 155 -15.51 12.65 -5.49
CA GLY A 155 -16.57 13.64 -5.65
C GLY A 155 -16.18 15.02 -5.17
N CYS A 156 -16.99 15.97 -5.53
CA CYS A 156 -16.90 17.37 -5.10
C CYS A 156 -18.07 17.70 -4.11
#